data_84d95b26b8874c07eb2331d285103ca5
#
_entry.id   84d95b26b8874c07eb2331d285103ca5
#
_cell.length_a   1.000
_cell.length_b   1.000
_cell.length_c   1.000
_cell.angle_alpha   90.00
_cell.angle_beta   90.00
_cell.angle_gamma   90.00
#
_symmetry.space_group_name_H-M   'P 1'
#
loop_
_entity.id
_entity.type
_entity.pdbx_description
1 polymer ?
#
loop_
_entity_poly.entity_id
_entity_poly.type
_entity_poly.pdbx_seq_one_letter_code
_entity_poly.pdbx_strand_id
1 'polypeptide(L)'
;MTDDAAPSTRKIIHVDMDAFYASVEQRDNPELRGKPVAVGGSAARGVVAAASYEARAFGVRSALPSVTAKRRCPDLIFVPPRFDTYRAVSVQIREIYAEHTDLIEPLSLDEAYLDVTDNKQGIPVATEIATIIRARIKEVTGLNASAGISYCKFLAKMASDLNKPNGQAVISPKNGPGFVEALAVKKFHGVGPATAAKMERLGILTGADLRSKSLAWLQEYFGKSGAWYYNISRGIDNRAVQPDRPRKSVGAEDTFMVDIVDLDAARAEITPLAAKVWRHCEAKGLHGRTVTLKVKYADFQIITRSRTTSAPISWLDDLEAAAQSLLEPLFPAPKGIRLLGVTLSSFIDDEETTADQLELQI
;
A
#
# COMPACT_ATOMS: atom_id res chain seq x y z
N MET A 1 -25.65 -12.94 37.51
CA MET A 1 -25.88 -11.64 36.88
C MET A 1 -24.69 -11.45 35.93
N THR A 2 -24.86 -11.83 34.67
CA THR A 2 -23.85 -11.57 33.61
C THR A 2 -23.99 -10.12 33.22
N ASP A 3 -22.98 -9.35 33.57
CA ASP A 3 -22.84 -7.94 33.19
C ASP A 3 -22.70 -7.88 31.64
N ASP A 4 -23.82 -7.68 30.96
CA ASP A 4 -23.89 -7.46 29.53
C ASP A 4 -23.49 -5.98 29.25
N ALA A 5 -22.24 -5.67 29.55
CA ALA A 5 -21.67 -4.37 29.22
C ALA A 5 -21.72 -4.23 27.69
N ALA A 6 -22.46 -3.23 27.20
CA ALA A 6 -22.52 -2.89 25.78
C ALA A 6 -21.08 -2.83 25.23
N PRO A 7 -20.79 -3.44 24.06
CA PRO A 7 -19.43 -3.49 23.53
C PRO A 7 -18.85 -2.08 23.44
N SER A 8 -17.69 -1.88 24.07
CA SER A 8 -17.03 -0.58 24.08
C SER A 8 -16.75 -0.12 22.65
N THR A 9 -17.04 1.13 22.35
CA THR A 9 -16.73 1.72 21.04
C THR A 9 -15.23 1.63 20.79
N ARG A 10 -14.83 0.96 19.71
CA ARG A 10 -13.39 0.87 19.33
C ARG A 10 -12.79 2.24 19.15
N LYS A 11 -11.51 2.36 19.48
CA LYS A 11 -10.70 3.58 19.33
C LYS A 11 -9.56 3.31 18.38
N ILE A 12 -9.77 3.61 17.10
CA ILE A 12 -8.80 3.37 16.03
C ILE A 12 -8.11 4.68 15.67
N ILE A 13 -6.78 4.66 15.69
CA ILE A 13 -5.95 5.76 15.20
C ILE A 13 -5.29 5.30 13.89
N HIS A 14 -5.36 6.13 12.85
CA HIS A 14 -4.53 6.02 11.67
C HIS A 14 -3.47 7.11 11.72
N VAL A 15 -2.20 6.72 11.74
CA VAL A 15 -1.05 7.64 11.70
C VAL A 15 -0.41 7.57 10.33
N ASP A 16 -0.06 8.72 9.76
CA ASP A 16 0.51 8.85 8.41
C ASP A 16 1.55 9.96 8.41
N MET A 17 2.78 9.63 8.01
CA MET A 17 3.88 10.59 8.00
C MET A 17 3.70 11.62 6.89
N ASP A 18 3.95 12.87 7.20
CA ASP A 18 3.78 13.97 6.25
C ASP A 18 4.91 13.99 5.20
N ALA A 19 4.55 13.73 3.94
CA ALA A 19 5.46 13.71 2.79
C ALA A 19 6.74 12.86 3.05
N PHE A 20 6.59 11.68 3.64
CA PHE A 20 7.60 10.89 4.35
C PHE A 20 9.00 10.93 3.72
N TYR A 21 9.20 10.34 2.54
CA TYR A 21 10.54 10.27 1.95
C TYR A 21 11.12 11.65 1.67
N ALA A 22 10.32 12.58 1.16
CA ALA A 22 10.78 13.94 0.89
C ALA A 22 11.13 14.70 2.19
N SER A 23 10.37 14.46 3.26
CA SER A 23 10.65 15.05 4.58
C SER A 23 11.93 14.49 5.20
N VAL A 24 12.23 13.20 5.01
CA VAL A 24 13.53 12.60 5.42
C VAL A 24 14.68 13.26 4.65
N GLU A 25 14.55 13.46 3.33
CA GLU A 25 15.60 14.10 2.55
C GLU A 25 15.81 15.57 2.96
N GLN A 26 14.74 16.34 3.22
CA GLN A 26 14.83 17.73 3.70
C GLN A 26 15.36 17.82 5.14
N ARG A 27 15.12 16.80 5.98
CA ARG A 27 15.68 16.71 7.32
C ARG A 27 17.20 16.53 7.28
N ASP A 28 17.63 15.52 6.50
CA ASP A 28 19.02 15.10 6.45
C ASP A 28 19.91 16.04 5.61
N ASN A 29 19.32 16.73 4.64
CA ASN A 29 20.01 17.74 3.83
C ASN A 29 19.34 19.12 4.00
N PRO A 30 19.90 20.00 4.86
CA PRO A 30 19.35 21.32 5.09
C PRO A 30 19.19 22.20 3.84
N GLU A 31 19.99 21.97 2.80
CA GLU A 31 19.89 22.72 1.54
C GLU A 31 18.61 22.44 0.76
N LEU A 32 17.92 21.35 1.05
CA LEU A 32 16.64 21.00 0.45
C LEU A 32 15.44 21.61 1.16
N ARG A 33 15.62 22.18 2.35
CA ARG A 33 14.52 22.74 3.15
C ARG A 33 13.89 23.93 2.45
N GLY A 34 12.56 23.94 2.44
CA GLY A 34 11.77 24.98 1.80
C GLY A 34 11.80 24.95 0.27
N LYS A 35 12.47 23.96 -0.35
CA LYS A 35 12.52 23.81 -1.80
C LYS A 35 11.56 22.72 -2.29
N PRO A 36 11.06 22.79 -3.52
CA PRO A 36 10.27 21.73 -4.11
C PRO A 36 11.15 20.50 -4.38
N VAL A 37 10.93 19.42 -3.63
CA VAL A 37 11.68 18.17 -3.71
C VAL A 37 10.77 17.03 -4.11
N ALA A 38 11.25 16.18 -5.00
CA ALA A 38 10.65 14.89 -5.33
C ALA A 38 11.67 13.79 -5.14
N VAL A 39 11.31 12.78 -4.36
CA VAL A 39 12.08 11.54 -4.28
C VAL A 39 11.65 10.65 -5.43
N GLY A 40 12.62 10.16 -6.23
CA GLY A 40 12.35 9.31 -7.37
C GLY A 40 13.39 9.46 -8.47
N GLY A 41 13.19 8.72 -9.56
CA GLY A 41 14.07 8.83 -10.73
C GLY A 41 13.76 10.09 -11.55
N SER A 42 14.80 10.84 -11.92
CA SER A 42 14.67 12.02 -12.82
C SER A 42 14.62 11.65 -14.30
N ALA A 43 14.84 10.37 -14.65
CA ALA A 43 14.89 9.88 -16.01
C ALA A 43 13.55 10.00 -16.74
N ALA A 44 13.58 9.91 -18.08
CA ALA A 44 12.40 10.04 -18.95
C ALA A 44 11.24 9.09 -18.59
N ARG A 45 11.54 7.91 -17.99
CA ARG A 45 10.58 6.92 -17.51
C ARG A 45 10.48 6.87 -15.98
N GLY A 46 11.08 7.84 -15.27
CA GLY A 46 11.02 7.97 -13.83
C GLY A 46 9.63 8.34 -13.35
N VAL A 47 9.36 8.02 -12.07
CA VAL A 47 8.11 8.31 -11.36
C VAL A 47 8.45 8.94 -10.01
N VAL A 48 7.65 9.89 -9.58
CA VAL A 48 7.71 10.48 -8.24
C VAL A 48 7.25 9.45 -7.22
N ALA A 49 8.14 9.06 -6.29
CA ALA A 49 7.78 8.20 -5.16
C ALA A 49 7.12 9.03 -4.04
N ALA A 50 7.71 10.19 -3.69
CA ALA A 50 7.14 11.14 -2.74
C ALA A 50 7.49 12.57 -3.14
N ALA A 51 6.60 13.53 -2.82
CA ALA A 51 6.80 14.94 -3.11
C ALA A 51 6.67 15.76 -1.83
N SER A 52 7.58 16.75 -1.63
CA SER A 52 7.51 17.72 -0.54
C SER A 52 6.25 18.60 -0.66
N TYR A 53 5.85 19.25 0.41
CA TYR A 53 4.69 20.14 0.38
C TYR A 53 4.90 21.33 -0.57
N GLU A 54 6.12 21.83 -0.69
CA GLU A 54 6.48 22.85 -1.66
C GLU A 54 6.26 22.37 -3.10
N ALA A 55 6.63 21.13 -3.41
CA ALA A 55 6.37 20.53 -4.72
C ALA A 55 4.87 20.25 -4.96
N ARG A 56 4.13 19.87 -3.91
CA ARG A 56 2.67 19.63 -3.98
C ARG A 56 1.89 20.90 -4.33
N ALA A 57 2.38 22.09 -3.97
CA ALA A 57 1.79 23.37 -4.36
C ALA A 57 1.72 23.55 -5.89
N PHE A 58 2.65 22.94 -6.63
CA PHE A 58 2.66 22.90 -8.10
C PHE A 58 1.92 21.68 -8.68
N GLY A 59 1.18 20.94 -7.85
CA GLY A 59 0.46 19.74 -8.28
C GLY A 59 1.35 18.50 -8.51
N VAL A 60 2.59 18.52 -8.03
CA VAL A 60 3.47 17.33 -8.04
C VAL A 60 3.03 16.38 -6.93
N ARG A 61 2.79 15.10 -7.26
CA ARG A 61 2.31 14.08 -6.32
C ARG A 61 2.96 12.74 -6.63
N SER A 62 2.90 11.81 -5.67
CA SER A 62 3.29 10.41 -5.88
C SER A 62 2.61 9.80 -7.10
N ALA A 63 3.29 8.88 -7.76
CA ALA A 63 2.92 8.22 -9.01
C ALA A 63 2.87 9.14 -10.27
N LEU A 64 3.20 10.44 -10.15
CA LEU A 64 3.28 11.32 -11.31
C LEU A 64 4.56 11.01 -12.12
N PRO A 65 4.49 10.91 -13.47
CA PRO A 65 5.69 10.79 -14.30
C PRO A 65 6.65 11.95 -14.06
N SER A 66 7.93 11.67 -13.92
CA SER A 66 8.96 12.67 -13.59
C SER A 66 9.05 13.81 -14.61
N VAL A 67 8.88 13.50 -15.89
CA VAL A 67 8.81 14.52 -16.97
C VAL A 67 7.63 15.48 -16.75
N THR A 68 6.47 14.95 -16.35
CA THR A 68 5.29 15.77 -16.06
C THR A 68 5.49 16.60 -14.80
N ALA A 69 6.12 16.00 -13.76
CA ALA A 69 6.45 16.71 -12.53
C ALA A 69 7.38 17.90 -12.79
N LYS A 70 8.45 17.68 -13.56
CA LYS A 70 9.41 18.75 -13.94
C LYS A 70 8.76 19.86 -14.76
N ARG A 71 7.83 19.51 -15.67
CA ARG A 71 7.07 20.50 -16.45
C ARG A 71 6.14 21.36 -15.59
N ARG A 72 5.53 20.76 -14.52
CA ARG A 72 4.68 21.50 -13.57
C ARG A 72 5.47 22.39 -12.62
N CYS A 73 6.64 21.93 -12.22
CA CYS A 73 7.54 22.62 -11.32
C CYS A 73 8.95 22.65 -11.91
N PRO A 74 9.32 23.71 -12.68
CA PRO A 74 10.64 23.80 -13.32
C PRO A 74 11.81 23.75 -12.33
N ASP A 75 11.63 24.26 -11.13
CA ASP A 75 12.64 24.27 -10.06
C ASP A 75 12.67 22.97 -9.23
N LEU A 76 11.87 21.96 -9.59
CA LEU A 76 11.80 20.70 -8.87
C LEU A 76 13.16 20.01 -8.79
N ILE A 77 13.57 19.69 -7.58
CA ILE A 77 14.79 18.94 -7.29
C ILE A 77 14.45 17.46 -7.14
N PHE A 78 15.00 16.61 -8.00
CA PHE A 78 14.89 15.16 -7.85
C PHE A 78 16.01 14.63 -6.98
N VAL A 79 15.63 13.78 -5.99
CA VAL A 79 16.56 13.08 -5.09
C VAL A 79 16.38 11.58 -5.26
N PRO A 80 17.45 10.81 -5.45
CA PRO A 80 17.39 9.36 -5.46
C PRO A 80 16.84 8.81 -4.15
N PRO A 81 16.02 7.73 -4.16
CA PRO A 81 15.48 7.17 -2.94
C PRO A 81 16.55 6.45 -2.10
N ARG A 82 16.53 6.66 -0.78
CA ARG A 82 17.38 5.99 0.22
C ARG A 82 16.53 5.04 1.08
N PHE A 83 16.07 3.93 0.49
CA PHE A 83 15.13 3.03 1.16
C PHE A 83 15.62 2.45 2.48
N ASP A 84 16.94 2.26 2.66
CA ASP A 84 17.49 1.78 3.94
C ASP A 84 17.27 2.82 5.05
N THR A 85 17.49 4.10 4.76
CA THR A 85 17.20 5.21 5.68
C THR A 85 15.70 5.29 6.01
N TYR A 86 14.82 5.15 5.01
CA TYR A 86 13.37 5.20 5.24
C TYR A 86 12.91 4.01 6.09
N ARG A 87 13.47 2.81 5.87
CA ARG A 87 13.19 1.63 6.71
C ARG A 87 13.64 1.84 8.15
N ALA A 88 14.83 2.39 8.37
CA ALA A 88 15.33 2.67 9.71
C ALA A 88 14.42 3.66 10.46
N VAL A 89 13.97 4.73 9.81
CA VAL A 89 13.01 5.68 10.38
C VAL A 89 11.66 5.02 10.65
N SER A 90 11.18 4.16 9.75
CA SER A 90 9.95 3.41 9.94
C SER A 90 9.99 2.48 11.18
N VAL A 91 11.16 1.89 11.47
CA VAL A 91 11.35 1.09 12.69
C VAL A 91 11.20 1.97 13.94
N GLN A 92 11.86 3.12 14.00
CA GLN A 92 11.73 4.07 15.12
C GLN A 92 10.26 4.50 15.35
N ILE A 93 9.53 4.75 14.27
CA ILE A 93 8.11 5.12 14.35
C ILE A 93 7.27 3.97 14.93
N ARG A 94 7.53 2.74 14.52
CA ARG A 94 6.82 1.56 15.03
C ARG A 94 7.12 1.27 16.50
N GLU A 95 8.34 1.51 16.94
CA GLU A 95 8.71 1.42 18.36
C GLU A 95 7.88 2.41 19.19
N ILE A 96 7.66 3.65 18.72
CA ILE A 96 6.79 4.62 19.39
C ILE A 96 5.34 4.11 19.45
N TYR A 97 4.81 3.49 18.40
CA TYR A 97 3.46 2.91 18.42
C TYR A 97 3.35 1.80 19.46
N ALA A 98 4.39 0.96 19.55
CA ALA A 98 4.43 -0.17 20.49
C ALA A 98 4.45 0.25 21.97
N GLU A 99 4.82 1.50 22.29
CA GLU A 99 4.67 2.07 23.64
C GLU A 99 3.19 2.16 24.06
N HIS A 100 2.24 2.19 23.12
CA HIS A 100 0.82 2.44 23.36
C HIS A 100 -0.05 1.19 23.17
N THR A 101 0.25 0.34 22.19
CA THR A 101 -0.55 -0.86 21.88
C THR A 101 0.27 -1.90 21.12
N ASP A 102 -0.11 -3.17 21.22
CA ASP A 102 0.42 -4.25 20.38
C ASP A 102 -0.39 -4.42 19.08
N LEU A 103 -1.61 -3.87 19.03
CA LEU A 103 -2.49 -3.93 17.88
C LEU A 103 -2.11 -2.85 16.87
N ILE A 104 -1.00 -3.08 16.15
CA ILE A 104 -0.44 -2.20 15.12
C ILE A 104 -0.51 -2.91 13.77
N GLU A 105 -1.23 -2.36 12.80
CA GLU A 105 -1.29 -2.86 11.42
C GLU A 105 -0.57 -1.89 10.49
N PRO A 106 0.70 -2.15 10.12
CA PRO A 106 1.40 -1.36 9.12
C PRO A 106 0.78 -1.54 7.73
N LEU A 107 0.56 -0.42 7.02
CA LEU A 107 0.11 -0.41 5.63
C LEU A 107 1.28 -0.18 4.66
N SER A 108 2.26 0.61 5.10
CA SER A 108 3.47 0.96 4.37
C SER A 108 4.62 1.23 5.35
N LEU A 109 5.69 1.89 4.90
CA LEU A 109 6.77 2.36 5.78
C LEU A 109 6.35 3.57 6.62
N ASP A 110 5.33 4.31 6.22
CA ASP A 110 4.96 5.62 6.74
C ASP A 110 3.56 5.68 7.34
N GLU A 111 2.76 4.64 7.22
CA GLU A 111 1.40 4.63 7.79
C GLU A 111 1.03 3.33 8.47
N ALA A 112 0.24 3.44 9.52
CA ALA A 112 -0.30 2.30 10.26
C ALA A 112 -1.66 2.62 10.88
N TYR A 113 -2.47 1.56 11.08
CA TYR A 113 -3.58 1.57 12.03
C TYR A 113 -3.13 1.09 13.39
N LEU A 114 -3.63 1.74 14.44
CA LEU A 114 -3.47 1.34 15.83
C LEU A 114 -4.85 1.17 16.44
N ASP A 115 -5.11 0.04 17.11
CA ASP A 115 -6.26 -0.08 17.99
C ASP A 115 -5.80 0.22 19.42
N VAL A 116 -6.29 1.35 19.94
CA VAL A 116 -5.96 1.84 21.28
C VAL A 116 -7.16 1.76 22.23
N THR A 117 -8.12 0.90 21.92
CA THR A 117 -9.31 0.68 22.76
C THR A 117 -8.88 0.26 24.16
N ASP A 118 -7.98 -0.73 24.24
CA ASP A 118 -7.30 -1.17 25.45
C ASP A 118 -5.81 -0.88 25.31
N ASN A 119 -5.43 0.38 25.59
CA ASN A 119 -4.05 0.81 25.45
C ASN A 119 -3.21 0.55 26.69
N LYS A 120 -1.88 0.36 26.50
CA LYS A 120 -0.93 -0.01 27.55
C LYS A 120 -0.78 1.03 28.67
N GLN A 121 -1.09 2.28 28.40
CA GLN A 121 -0.90 3.39 29.35
C GLN A 121 -2.19 3.76 30.09
N GLY A 122 -3.31 3.10 29.81
CA GLY A 122 -4.59 3.38 30.42
C GLY A 122 -5.16 4.77 30.12
N ILE A 123 -4.71 5.40 29.01
CA ILE A 123 -5.19 6.72 28.61
C ILE A 123 -6.61 6.57 28.01
N PRO A 124 -7.63 7.22 28.60
CA PRO A 124 -9.01 6.98 28.18
C PRO A 124 -9.37 7.65 26.85
N VAL A 125 -8.59 8.64 26.39
CA VAL A 125 -8.92 9.50 25.25
C VAL A 125 -7.97 9.24 24.09
N ALA A 126 -8.44 8.64 22.99
CA ALA A 126 -7.62 8.32 21.82
C ALA A 126 -6.99 9.56 21.14
N THR A 127 -7.63 10.73 21.22
CA THR A 127 -7.05 11.99 20.70
C THR A 127 -5.81 12.43 21.47
N GLU A 128 -5.76 12.15 22.77
CA GLU A 128 -4.58 12.41 23.60
C GLU A 128 -3.45 11.47 23.22
N ILE A 129 -3.73 10.17 23.04
CA ILE A 129 -2.74 9.19 22.54
C ILE A 129 -2.17 9.63 21.19
N ALA A 130 -3.03 10.05 20.26
CA ALA A 130 -2.58 10.53 18.94
C ALA A 130 -1.68 11.78 19.06
N THR A 131 -1.98 12.69 19.99
CA THR A 131 -1.14 13.86 20.26
C THR A 131 0.22 13.45 20.80
N ILE A 132 0.27 12.52 21.77
CA ILE A 132 1.51 12.00 22.35
C ILE A 132 2.36 11.31 21.27
N ILE A 133 1.76 10.42 20.49
CA ILE A 133 2.45 9.71 19.40
C ILE A 133 3.08 10.71 18.42
N ARG A 134 2.32 11.70 17.95
CA ARG A 134 2.80 12.70 16.99
C ARG A 134 3.94 13.55 17.57
N ALA A 135 3.83 13.96 18.83
CA ALA A 135 4.87 14.69 19.53
C ALA A 135 6.14 13.84 19.68
N ARG A 136 5.99 12.58 20.06
CA ARG A 136 7.12 11.64 20.20
C ARG A 136 7.81 11.34 18.88
N ILE A 137 7.04 11.15 17.79
CA ILE A 137 7.60 11.04 16.44
C ILE A 137 8.44 12.27 16.09
N LYS A 138 7.94 13.48 16.38
CA LYS A 138 8.66 14.72 16.12
C LYS A 138 9.96 14.81 16.92
N GLU A 139 9.91 14.45 18.18
CA GLU A 139 11.07 14.45 19.08
C GLU A 139 12.15 13.46 18.60
N VAL A 140 11.78 12.21 18.33
CA VAL A 140 12.73 11.14 18.01
C VAL A 140 13.25 11.25 16.58
N THR A 141 12.39 11.57 15.62
CA THR A 141 12.74 11.51 14.20
C THR A 141 12.96 12.87 13.55
N GLY A 142 12.58 13.96 14.19
CA GLY A 142 12.56 15.31 13.60
C GLY A 142 11.46 15.51 12.54
N LEU A 143 10.61 14.50 12.27
CA LEU A 143 9.59 14.51 11.22
C LEU A 143 8.20 14.80 11.80
N ASN A 144 7.27 15.20 10.93
CA ASN A 144 5.88 15.40 11.30
C ASN A 144 5.03 14.22 10.84
N ALA A 145 3.99 13.92 11.62
CA ALA A 145 2.94 12.97 11.29
C ALA A 145 1.57 13.62 11.45
N SER A 146 0.61 13.17 10.66
CA SER A 146 -0.81 13.48 10.82
C SER A 146 -1.57 12.26 11.31
N ALA A 147 -2.63 12.47 12.10
CA ALA A 147 -3.40 11.37 12.66
C ALA A 147 -4.90 11.55 12.45
N GLY A 148 -5.58 10.45 12.15
CA GLY A 148 -7.03 10.38 12.12
C GLY A 148 -7.54 9.42 13.20
N ILE A 149 -8.52 9.84 13.96
CA ILE A 149 -9.09 9.09 15.07
C ILE A 149 -10.56 8.80 14.78
N SER A 150 -10.94 7.53 14.88
CA SER A 150 -12.33 7.12 14.71
C SER A 150 -12.63 5.77 15.39
N TYR A 151 -13.86 5.29 15.21
CA TYR A 151 -14.31 4.00 15.72
C TYR A 151 -14.07 2.84 14.74
N CYS A 152 -13.53 3.12 13.55
CA CYS A 152 -13.22 2.11 12.55
C CYS A 152 -12.06 2.54 11.64
N LYS A 153 -11.43 1.58 10.98
CA LYS A 153 -10.25 1.80 10.11
C LYS A 153 -10.53 2.73 8.94
N PHE A 154 -11.68 2.55 8.25
CA PHE A 154 -12.03 3.39 7.11
C PHE A 154 -12.09 4.87 7.49
N LEU A 155 -12.82 5.20 8.54
CA LEU A 155 -12.99 6.60 8.95
C LEU A 155 -11.74 7.18 9.61
N ALA A 156 -10.95 6.37 10.34
CA ALA A 156 -9.67 6.83 10.87
C ALA A 156 -8.72 7.24 9.73
N LYS A 157 -8.64 6.44 8.65
CA LYS A 157 -7.83 6.80 7.49
C LYS A 157 -8.36 8.03 6.76
N MET A 158 -9.67 8.19 6.62
CA MET A 158 -10.26 9.40 6.03
C MET A 158 -9.97 10.64 6.88
N ALA A 159 -10.04 10.50 8.22
CA ALA A 159 -9.76 11.59 9.15
C ALA A 159 -8.30 12.06 9.09
N SER A 160 -7.34 11.17 8.90
CA SER A 160 -5.91 11.52 8.89
C SER A 160 -5.53 12.51 7.78
N ASP A 161 -6.32 12.59 6.71
CA ASP A 161 -6.06 13.50 5.59
C ASP A 161 -6.71 14.89 5.75
N LEU A 162 -7.62 15.08 6.73
CA LEU A 162 -8.41 16.32 6.85
C LEU A 162 -7.57 17.53 7.26
N ASN A 163 -6.60 17.33 8.14
CA ASN A 163 -5.79 18.39 8.74
C ASN A 163 -4.29 18.23 8.45
N LYS A 164 -3.92 17.62 7.33
CA LYS A 164 -2.51 17.58 6.86
C LYS A 164 -2.03 18.96 6.42
N PRO A 165 -0.74 19.29 6.65
CA PRO A 165 0.27 18.55 7.43
C PRO A 165 0.20 18.82 8.94
N ASN A 166 0.87 17.94 9.71
CA ASN A 166 1.08 18.07 11.15
C ASN A 166 -0.21 18.32 11.94
N GLY A 167 -1.29 17.67 11.55
CA GLY A 167 -2.61 17.81 12.15
C GLY A 167 -3.19 16.51 12.65
N GLN A 168 -4.32 16.61 13.32
CA GLN A 168 -5.16 15.46 13.64
C GLN A 168 -6.64 15.82 13.52
N ALA A 169 -7.46 14.84 13.23
CA ALA A 169 -8.90 15.00 13.14
C ALA A 169 -9.62 13.78 13.72
N VAL A 170 -10.83 14.02 14.23
CA VAL A 170 -11.68 13.00 14.82
C VAL A 170 -13.00 12.89 14.07
N ILE A 171 -13.38 11.66 13.71
CA ILE A 171 -14.72 11.36 13.21
C ILE A 171 -15.38 10.42 14.24
N SER A 172 -16.26 10.98 15.06
CA SER A 172 -16.98 10.24 16.10
C SER A 172 -18.06 9.33 15.52
N PRO A 173 -18.57 8.33 16.26
CA PRO A 173 -19.70 7.49 15.84
C PRO A 173 -20.94 8.31 15.43
N LYS A 174 -21.21 9.39 16.13
CA LYS A 174 -22.33 10.30 15.84
C LYS A 174 -22.19 10.98 14.49
N ASN A 175 -20.96 11.38 14.13
CA ASN A 175 -20.69 12.16 12.92
C ASN A 175 -20.31 11.28 11.71
N GLY A 176 -19.91 10.03 11.93
CA GLY A 176 -19.40 9.13 10.88
C GLY A 176 -20.34 8.96 9.69
N PRO A 177 -21.61 8.57 9.89
CA PRO A 177 -22.55 8.41 8.79
C PRO A 177 -22.74 9.68 7.95
N GLY A 178 -22.96 10.83 8.59
CA GLY A 178 -23.12 12.11 7.89
C GLY A 178 -21.86 12.58 7.17
N PHE A 179 -20.68 12.32 7.76
CA PHE A 179 -19.42 12.59 7.08
C PHE A 179 -19.29 11.79 5.77
N VAL A 180 -19.63 10.49 5.82
CA VAL A 180 -19.55 9.63 4.64
C VAL A 180 -20.57 10.04 3.58
N GLU A 181 -21.79 10.38 3.96
CA GLU A 181 -22.85 10.83 3.04
C GLU A 181 -22.41 12.03 2.19
N ALA A 182 -21.75 13.00 2.81
CA ALA A 182 -21.25 14.20 2.13
C ALA A 182 -19.99 13.96 1.29
N LEU A 183 -19.27 12.86 1.50
CA LEU A 183 -17.99 12.63 0.86
C LEU A 183 -18.15 12.16 -0.58
N ALA A 184 -17.40 12.77 -1.53
CA ALA A 184 -17.35 12.28 -2.90
C ALA A 184 -16.71 10.88 -2.95
N VAL A 185 -17.34 9.92 -3.67
CA VAL A 185 -16.86 8.50 -3.70
C VAL A 185 -15.43 8.34 -4.21
N LYS A 186 -14.98 9.22 -5.10
CA LYS A 186 -13.58 9.24 -5.58
C LYS A 186 -12.55 9.54 -4.49
N LYS A 187 -12.97 10.03 -3.33
CA LYS A 187 -12.13 10.26 -2.15
C LYS A 187 -12.16 9.11 -1.17
N PHE A 188 -13.03 8.12 -1.36
CA PHE A 188 -13.09 6.95 -0.47
C PHE A 188 -11.79 6.16 -0.57
N HIS A 189 -11.19 5.88 0.56
CA HIS A 189 -10.07 4.94 0.59
C HIS A 189 -10.52 3.59 0.00
N GLY A 190 -9.75 3.05 -0.94
CA GLY A 190 -10.10 1.84 -1.69
C GLY A 190 -10.92 2.05 -2.95
N VAL A 191 -11.32 3.29 -3.27
CA VAL A 191 -11.93 3.64 -4.56
C VAL A 191 -10.87 4.30 -5.45
N GLY A 192 -10.28 3.49 -6.33
CA GLY A 192 -9.33 3.98 -7.34
C GLY A 192 -10.03 4.65 -8.54
N PRO A 193 -9.25 5.29 -9.44
CA PRO A 193 -9.82 6.03 -10.59
C PRO A 193 -10.77 5.21 -11.46
N ALA A 194 -10.44 3.94 -11.76
CA ALA A 194 -11.31 3.07 -12.56
C ALA A 194 -12.65 2.77 -11.87
N THR A 195 -12.63 2.54 -10.55
CA THR A 195 -13.84 2.31 -9.77
C THR A 195 -14.66 3.59 -9.65
N ALA A 196 -14.01 4.73 -9.42
CA ALA A 196 -14.66 6.03 -9.37
C ALA A 196 -15.39 6.34 -10.69
N ALA A 197 -14.73 6.12 -11.84
CA ALA A 197 -15.33 6.30 -13.16
C ALA A 197 -16.50 5.32 -13.41
N LYS A 198 -16.43 4.09 -12.88
CA LYS A 198 -17.55 3.14 -12.94
C LYS A 198 -18.71 3.62 -12.07
N MET A 199 -18.45 4.09 -10.85
CA MET A 199 -19.47 4.64 -9.96
C MET A 199 -20.15 5.85 -10.59
N GLU A 200 -19.40 6.77 -11.19
CA GLU A 200 -19.91 7.95 -11.87
C GLU A 200 -20.87 7.59 -13.01
N ARG A 201 -20.51 6.62 -13.87
CA ARG A 201 -21.40 6.11 -14.94
C ARG A 201 -22.70 5.51 -14.40
N LEU A 202 -22.68 5.01 -13.16
CA LEU A 202 -23.87 4.46 -12.49
C LEU A 202 -24.62 5.51 -11.65
N GLY A 203 -24.26 6.79 -11.78
CA GLY A 203 -24.90 7.89 -11.07
C GLY A 203 -24.55 7.95 -9.58
N ILE A 204 -23.41 7.38 -9.17
CA ILE A 204 -22.92 7.38 -7.79
C ILE A 204 -21.75 8.36 -7.70
N LEU A 205 -21.99 9.54 -7.15
CA LEU A 205 -20.99 10.61 -7.00
C LEU A 205 -20.57 10.80 -5.54
N THR A 206 -21.48 10.54 -4.61
CA THR A 206 -21.30 10.78 -3.17
C THR A 206 -21.57 9.53 -2.35
N GLY A 207 -21.22 9.58 -1.08
CA GLY A 207 -21.58 8.53 -0.12
C GLY A 207 -23.10 8.37 0.04
N ALA A 208 -23.88 9.46 -0.07
CA ALA A 208 -25.34 9.40 -0.05
C ALA A 208 -25.88 8.59 -1.25
N ASP A 209 -25.36 8.82 -2.46
CA ASP A 209 -25.74 8.05 -3.65
C ASP A 209 -25.40 6.57 -3.48
N LEU A 210 -24.21 6.27 -2.94
CA LEU A 210 -23.76 4.91 -2.68
C LEU A 210 -24.65 4.23 -1.62
N ARG A 211 -25.00 4.94 -0.54
CA ARG A 211 -25.87 4.47 0.54
C ARG A 211 -27.29 4.16 0.06
N SER A 212 -27.78 4.87 -0.96
CA SER A 212 -29.12 4.65 -1.55
C SER A 212 -29.25 3.28 -2.25
N LYS A 213 -28.14 2.64 -2.60
CA LYS A 213 -28.15 1.36 -3.32
C LYS A 213 -28.34 0.18 -2.35
N SER A 214 -29.11 -0.83 -2.78
CA SER A 214 -29.26 -2.06 -2.02
C SER A 214 -27.97 -2.89 -2.04
N LEU A 215 -27.81 -3.79 -1.06
CA LEU A 215 -26.69 -4.73 -1.02
C LEU A 215 -26.64 -5.59 -2.28
N ALA A 216 -27.78 -6.14 -2.71
CA ALA A 216 -27.88 -6.99 -3.89
C ALA A 216 -27.45 -6.24 -5.15
N TRP A 217 -27.89 -4.99 -5.32
CA TRP A 217 -27.48 -4.14 -6.43
C TRP A 217 -25.96 -3.89 -6.42
N LEU A 218 -25.38 -3.56 -5.27
CA LEU A 218 -23.94 -3.32 -5.18
C LEU A 218 -23.12 -4.59 -5.43
N GLN A 219 -23.61 -5.77 -5.04
CA GLN A 219 -22.95 -7.04 -5.34
C GLN A 219 -23.04 -7.40 -6.83
N GLU A 220 -24.16 -7.10 -7.48
CA GLU A 220 -24.33 -7.29 -8.94
C GLU A 220 -23.30 -6.45 -9.71
N TYR A 221 -23.16 -5.16 -9.38
CA TYR A 221 -22.29 -4.25 -10.14
C TYR A 221 -20.81 -4.29 -9.73
N PHE A 222 -20.50 -4.60 -8.46
CA PHE A 222 -19.14 -4.54 -7.92
C PHE A 222 -18.62 -5.88 -7.38
N GLY A 223 -19.36 -6.96 -7.56
CA GLY A 223 -18.97 -8.31 -7.12
C GLY A 223 -18.70 -8.36 -5.61
N LYS A 224 -17.61 -9.01 -5.24
CA LYS A 224 -17.20 -9.16 -3.83
C LYS A 224 -17.02 -7.84 -3.08
N SER A 225 -16.70 -6.75 -3.79
CA SER A 225 -16.53 -5.42 -3.19
C SER A 225 -17.86 -4.74 -2.85
N GLY A 226 -19.00 -5.24 -3.38
CA GLY A 226 -20.32 -4.66 -3.15
C GLY A 226 -20.71 -4.60 -1.66
N ALA A 227 -20.44 -5.67 -0.92
CA ALA A 227 -20.72 -5.71 0.52
C ALA A 227 -19.86 -4.69 1.30
N TRP A 228 -18.60 -4.50 0.90
CA TRP A 228 -17.74 -3.50 1.49
C TRP A 228 -18.25 -2.08 1.23
N TYR A 229 -18.63 -1.75 -0.03
CA TYR A 229 -19.20 -0.45 -0.36
C TYR A 229 -20.52 -0.18 0.37
N TYR A 230 -21.36 -1.20 0.53
CA TYR A 230 -22.59 -1.12 1.30
C TYR A 230 -22.33 -0.69 2.76
N ASN A 231 -21.35 -1.32 3.40
CA ASN A 231 -21.02 -1.03 4.79
C ASN A 231 -20.36 0.34 4.96
N ILE A 232 -19.32 0.64 4.18
CA ILE A 232 -18.59 1.91 4.35
C ILE A 232 -19.46 3.13 4.04
N SER A 233 -20.42 3.03 3.10
CA SER A 233 -21.36 4.12 2.82
C SER A 233 -22.27 4.45 4.02
N ARG A 234 -22.34 3.55 5.01
CA ARG A 234 -23.07 3.70 6.29
C ARG A 234 -22.15 4.03 7.46
N GLY A 235 -20.87 4.25 7.19
CA GLY A 235 -19.85 4.46 8.22
C GLY A 235 -19.49 3.20 8.99
N ILE A 236 -19.77 2.01 8.45
CA ILE A 236 -19.52 0.72 9.10
C ILE A 236 -18.27 0.07 8.50
N ASP A 237 -17.31 -0.25 9.35
CA ASP A 237 -16.14 -1.05 9.01
C ASP A 237 -15.71 -1.90 10.21
N ASN A 238 -16.12 -3.16 10.19
CA ASN A 238 -15.91 -4.10 11.31
C ASN A 238 -14.54 -4.79 11.27
N ARG A 239 -13.67 -4.47 10.28
CA ARG A 239 -12.35 -5.07 10.21
C ARG A 239 -11.54 -4.71 11.45
N ALA A 240 -10.99 -5.73 12.11
CA ALA A 240 -10.05 -5.54 13.21
C ALA A 240 -8.70 -5.00 12.68
N VAL A 241 -7.92 -4.38 13.56
CA VAL A 241 -6.50 -4.09 13.35
C VAL A 241 -5.75 -5.42 13.47
N GLN A 242 -5.01 -5.80 12.43
CA GLN A 242 -4.30 -7.08 12.32
C GLN A 242 -2.79 -6.85 12.29
N PRO A 243 -2.08 -7.06 13.40
CA PRO A 243 -0.62 -6.90 13.45
C PRO A 243 0.11 -7.87 12.53
N ASP A 244 -0.31 -9.12 12.56
CA ASP A 244 0.33 -10.21 11.82
C ASP A 244 -0.46 -10.53 10.55
N ARG A 245 0.01 -9.96 9.44
CA ARG A 245 -0.55 -10.27 8.12
C ARG A 245 0.43 -11.15 7.37
N PRO A 246 0.09 -12.44 7.14
CA PRO A 246 0.94 -13.31 6.35
C PRO A 246 1.19 -12.71 4.96
N ARG A 247 2.44 -12.73 4.53
CA ARG A 247 2.81 -12.29 3.19
C ARG A 247 2.26 -13.27 2.16
N LYS A 248 1.52 -12.75 1.17
CA LYS A 248 0.89 -13.58 0.13
C LYS A 248 1.70 -13.70 -1.15
N SER A 249 2.62 -12.78 -1.39
CA SER A 249 3.47 -12.75 -2.57
C SER A 249 4.74 -11.95 -2.36
N VAL A 250 5.77 -12.29 -3.11
CA VAL A 250 7.02 -11.52 -3.29
C VAL A 250 7.22 -11.29 -4.77
N GLY A 251 7.41 -10.05 -5.20
CA GLY A 251 7.61 -9.70 -6.59
C GLY A 251 8.67 -8.63 -6.78
N ALA A 252 9.32 -8.66 -7.94
CA ALA A 252 10.21 -7.63 -8.43
C ALA A 252 9.82 -7.26 -9.86
N GLU A 253 9.86 -5.97 -10.20
CA GLU A 253 9.59 -5.50 -11.56
C GLU A 253 10.54 -4.36 -11.91
N ASP A 254 10.84 -4.22 -13.19
CA ASP A 254 11.66 -3.12 -13.71
C ASP A 254 11.06 -2.53 -14.99
N THR A 255 11.23 -1.22 -15.15
CA THR A 255 10.82 -0.46 -16.33
C THR A 255 12.06 -0.08 -17.14
N PHE A 256 12.17 -0.60 -18.35
CA PHE A 256 13.32 -0.42 -19.21
C PHE A 256 13.37 0.97 -19.83
N MET A 257 14.59 1.48 -20.08
CA MET A 257 14.78 2.78 -20.74
C MET A 257 14.40 2.74 -22.23
N VAL A 258 14.55 1.58 -22.86
CA VAL A 258 14.15 1.28 -24.23
C VAL A 258 13.23 0.06 -24.21
N ASP A 259 12.18 0.08 -25.03
CA ASP A 259 11.25 -1.05 -25.09
C ASP A 259 11.94 -2.26 -25.73
N ILE A 260 11.78 -3.44 -25.11
CA ILE A 260 12.38 -4.69 -25.55
C ILE A 260 11.47 -5.32 -26.61
N VAL A 261 12.05 -5.74 -27.73
CA VAL A 261 11.36 -6.42 -28.85
C VAL A 261 11.91 -7.81 -29.13
N ASP A 262 13.10 -8.10 -28.60
CA ASP A 262 13.82 -9.36 -28.77
C ASP A 262 13.62 -10.29 -27.57
N LEU A 263 13.46 -11.59 -27.84
CA LEU A 263 13.21 -12.59 -26.78
C LEU A 263 14.44 -12.79 -25.88
N ASP A 264 15.63 -12.84 -26.45
CA ASP A 264 16.83 -13.10 -25.65
C ASP A 264 17.16 -11.90 -24.76
N ALA A 265 16.93 -10.67 -25.24
CA ALA A 265 17.02 -9.48 -24.42
C ALA A 265 15.98 -9.51 -23.27
N ALA A 266 14.76 -9.95 -23.54
CA ALA A 266 13.73 -10.08 -22.50
C ALA A 266 14.05 -11.17 -21.47
N ARG A 267 14.63 -12.31 -21.89
CA ARG A 267 15.12 -13.36 -20.99
C ARG A 267 16.24 -12.85 -20.08
N ALA A 268 17.18 -12.09 -20.62
CA ALA A 268 18.28 -11.50 -19.85
C ALA A 268 17.77 -10.61 -18.69
N GLU A 269 16.62 -9.93 -18.87
CA GLU A 269 16.01 -9.09 -17.84
C GLU A 269 15.20 -9.90 -16.81
N ILE A 270 14.77 -11.11 -17.13
CA ILE A 270 14.09 -12.01 -16.16
C ILE A 270 15.07 -12.48 -15.06
N THR A 271 16.28 -12.82 -15.41
CA THR A 271 17.32 -13.33 -14.50
C THR A 271 17.51 -12.45 -13.25
N PRO A 272 17.79 -11.13 -13.36
CA PRO A 272 17.96 -10.27 -12.18
C PRO A 272 16.66 -10.10 -11.38
N LEU A 273 15.50 -10.15 -12.02
CA LEU A 273 14.20 -10.06 -11.34
C LEU A 273 13.93 -11.33 -10.52
N ALA A 274 14.13 -12.51 -11.11
CA ALA A 274 14.02 -13.79 -10.41
C ALA A 274 14.99 -13.87 -9.23
N ALA A 275 16.24 -13.45 -9.42
CA ALA A 275 17.24 -13.41 -8.34
C ALA A 275 16.84 -12.49 -7.18
N LYS A 276 16.22 -11.32 -7.45
CA LYS A 276 15.68 -10.42 -6.39
C LYS A 276 14.56 -11.08 -5.61
N VAL A 277 13.62 -11.74 -6.30
CA VAL A 277 12.50 -12.45 -5.66
C VAL A 277 13.04 -13.59 -4.81
N TRP A 278 13.91 -14.43 -5.38
CA TRP A 278 14.49 -15.58 -4.71
C TRP A 278 15.23 -15.19 -3.42
N ARG A 279 16.15 -14.23 -3.50
CA ARG A 279 16.91 -13.74 -2.35
C ARG A 279 16.00 -13.32 -1.19
N HIS A 280 14.85 -12.67 -1.50
CA HIS A 280 13.92 -12.28 -0.47
C HIS A 280 13.17 -13.48 0.13
N CYS A 281 12.76 -14.42 -0.70
CA CYS A 281 12.06 -15.63 -0.27
C CYS A 281 12.98 -16.51 0.59
N GLU A 282 14.21 -16.78 0.12
CA GLU A 282 15.23 -17.55 0.83
C GLU A 282 15.54 -16.94 2.22
N ALA A 283 15.78 -15.62 2.28
CA ALA A 283 16.07 -14.93 3.55
C ALA A 283 14.90 -14.97 4.56
N LYS A 284 13.68 -15.36 4.14
CA LYS A 284 12.48 -15.42 4.97
C LYS A 284 11.87 -16.81 5.06
N GLY A 285 12.51 -17.83 4.50
CA GLY A 285 11.98 -19.19 4.48
C GLY A 285 10.65 -19.31 3.71
N LEU A 286 10.40 -18.49 2.69
CA LEU A 286 9.14 -18.48 1.96
C LEU A 286 9.20 -19.41 0.73
N HIS A 287 8.39 -20.44 0.72
CA HIS A 287 8.28 -21.40 -0.38
C HIS A 287 6.92 -21.26 -1.08
N GLY A 288 6.93 -20.83 -2.35
CA GLY A 288 5.70 -20.58 -3.11
C GLY A 288 5.53 -21.54 -4.28
N ARG A 289 4.30 -21.74 -4.71
CA ARG A 289 3.96 -22.63 -5.83
C ARG A 289 3.56 -21.90 -7.12
N THR A 290 3.22 -20.62 -7.04
CA THR A 290 2.72 -19.88 -8.21
C THR A 290 3.69 -18.83 -8.66
N VAL A 291 4.23 -18.97 -9.85
CA VAL A 291 5.04 -17.97 -10.55
C VAL A 291 4.14 -17.15 -11.47
N THR A 292 4.21 -15.84 -11.36
CA THR A 292 3.48 -14.91 -12.23
C THR A 292 4.45 -13.98 -12.94
N LEU A 293 4.38 -13.98 -14.26
CA LEU A 293 5.03 -13.01 -15.13
C LEU A 293 4.06 -11.86 -15.40
N LYS A 294 4.50 -10.62 -15.15
CA LYS A 294 3.82 -9.38 -15.53
C LYS A 294 4.55 -8.74 -16.70
N VAL A 295 3.81 -8.38 -17.73
CA VAL A 295 4.33 -7.66 -18.90
C VAL A 295 3.52 -6.39 -19.09
N LYS A 296 4.19 -5.25 -19.20
CA LYS A 296 3.60 -4.00 -19.65
C LYS A 296 4.19 -3.61 -20.99
N TYR A 297 3.35 -3.43 -21.98
CA TYR A 297 3.76 -3.00 -23.31
C TYR A 297 3.98 -1.48 -23.42
N ALA A 298 4.54 -1.03 -24.54
CA ALA A 298 4.80 0.37 -24.85
C ALA A 298 3.56 1.27 -24.76
N ASP A 299 2.38 0.74 -25.08
CA ASP A 299 1.07 1.41 -24.99
C ASP A 299 0.43 1.34 -23.60
N PHE A 300 1.17 0.90 -22.59
CA PHE A 300 0.74 0.71 -21.21
C PHE A 300 -0.27 -0.42 -20.97
N GLN A 301 -0.63 -1.21 -21.99
CA GLN A 301 -1.39 -2.44 -21.79
C GLN A 301 -0.59 -3.37 -20.87
N ILE A 302 -1.26 -3.91 -19.86
CA ILE A 302 -0.66 -4.85 -18.90
C ILE A 302 -1.32 -6.21 -19.11
N ILE A 303 -0.48 -7.24 -19.22
CA ILE A 303 -0.92 -8.63 -19.15
C ILE A 303 -0.17 -9.36 -18.05
N THR A 304 -0.77 -10.41 -17.51
CA THR A 304 -0.13 -11.34 -16.58
C THR A 304 -0.30 -12.77 -17.10
N ARG A 305 0.71 -13.60 -16.84
CA ARG A 305 0.67 -15.05 -17.07
C ARG A 305 1.14 -15.73 -15.81
N SER A 306 0.47 -16.81 -15.41
CA SER A 306 0.80 -17.51 -14.18
C SER A 306 0.88 -19.00 -14.42
N ARG A 307 1.78 -19.66 -13.69
CA ARG A 307 1.92 -21.11 -13.63
C ARG A 307 2.01 -21.53 -12.17
N THR A 308 1.16 -22.46 -11.78
CA THR A 308 1.20 -23.09 -10.45
C THR A 308 1.79 -24.49 -10.60
N THR A 309 2.81 -24.78 -9.80
CA THR A 309 3.47 -26.09 -9.76
C THR A 309 2.84 -26.98 -8.68
N SER A 310 2.95 -28.29 -8.83
CA SER A 310 2.49 -29.25 -7.81
C SER A 310 3.30 -29.18 -6.53
N ALA A 311 4.63 -29.00 -6.65
CA ALA A 311 5.54 -28.77 -5.53
C ALA A 311 5.95 -27.30 -5.42
N PRO A 312 6.41 -26.83 -4.24
CA PRO A 312 6.98 -25.49 -4.09
C PRO A 312 8.21 -25.32 -4.98
N ILE A 313 8.41 -24.09 -5.44
CA ILE A 313 9.68 -23.67 -6.07
C ILE A 313 10.75 -23.66 -5.00
N SER A 314 11.78 -24.50 -5.16
CA SER A 314 12.83 -24.72 -4.15
C SER A 314 14.20 -24.19 -4.57
N TRP A 315 14.35 -23.75 -5.83
CA TRP A 315 15.61 -23.26 -6.37
C TRP A 315 15.39 -22.02 -7.25
N LEU A 316 16.40 -21.16 -7.33
CA LEU A 316 16.40 -19.99 -8.21
C LEU A 316 16.17 -20.37 -9.68
N ASP A 317 16.86 -21.44 -10.13
CA ASP A 317 16.78 -21.89 -11.51
C ASP A 317 15.36 -22.34 -11.92
N ASP A 318 14.61 -22.95 -10.99
CA ASP A 318 13.21 -23.32 -11.21
C ASP A 318 12.30 -22.09 -11.34
N LEU A 319 12.54 -21.08 -10.50
CA LEU A 319 11.81 -19.81 -10.57
C LEU A 319 12.08 -19.09 -11.90
N GLU A 320 13.34 -19.03 -12.30
CA GLU A 320 13.76 -18.41 -13.55
C GLU A 320 13.21 -19.17 -14.77
N ALA A 321 13.37 -20.49 -14.81
CA ALA A 321 12.84 -21.33 -15.89
C ALA A 321 11.33 -21.22 -16.03
N ALA A 322 10.59 -21.19 -14.89
CA ALA A 322 9.15 -20.98 -14.90
C ALA A 322 8.76 -19.61 -15.46
N ALA A 323 9.48 -18.55 -15.07
CA ALA A 323 9.22 -17.20 -15.57
C ALA A 323 9.54 -17.07 -17.06
N GLN A 324 10.64 -17.67 -17.55
CA GLN A 324 11.02 -17.70 -18.95
C GLN A 324 10.02 -18.48 -19.79
N SER A 325 9.53 -19.63 -19.32
CA SER A 325 8.48 -20.42 -20.00
C SER A 325 7.17 -19.66 -20.18
N LEU A 326 6.86 -18.70 -19.29
CA LEU A 326 5.70 -17.82 -19.40
C LEU A 326 5.93 -16.65 -20.37
N LEU A 327 7.20 -16.29 -20.60
CA LEU A 327 7.60 -15.21 -21.51
C LEU A 327 7.60 -15.67 -22.98
N GLU A 328 8.13 -16.85 -23.27
CA GLU A 328 8.34 -17.37 -24.63
C GLU A 328 7.11 -17.30 -25.55
N PRO A 329 5.90 -17.70 -25.10
CA PRO A 329 4.71 -17.65 -25.95
C PRO A 329 4.24 -16.22 -26.29
N LEU A 330 4.83 -15.20 -25.70
CA LEU A 330 4.51 -13.80 -25.96
C LEU A 330 5.32 -13.21 -27.12
N PHE A 331 6.25 -13.99 -27.68
CA PHE A 331 7.07 -13.58 -28.81
C PHE A 331 6.66 -14.32 -30.11
N PRO A 332 6.74 -13.61 -31.26
CA PRO A 332 7.17 -12.23 -31.41
C PRO A 332 6.24 -11.24 -30.68
N ALA A 333 6.81 -10.33 -29.91
CA ALA A 333 6.02 -9.37 -29.15
C ALA A 333 5.28 -8.41 -30.10
N PRO A 334 3.94 -8.29 -30.01
CA PRO A 334 3.15 -7.44 -30.91
C PRO A 334 3.47 -5.94 -30.74
N LYS A 335 4.02 -5.59 -29.58
CA LYS A 335 4.44 -4.25 -29.19
C LYS A 335 5.70 -4.38 -28.34
N GLY A 336 6.54 -3.33 -28.30
CA GLY A 336 7.71 -3.35 -27.43
C GLY A 336 7.32 -3.53 -25.94
N ILE A 337 8.10 -4.30 -25.21
CA ILE A 337 7.91 -4.55 -23.78
C ILE A 337 8.59 -3.43 -22.99
N ARG A 338 7.79 -2.66 -22.27
CA ARG A 338 8.23 -1.54 -21.44
C ARG A 338 8.67 -1.94 -20.04
N LEU A 339 8.02 -2.97 -19.47
CA LEU A 339 8.28 -3.45 -18.12
C LEU A 339 8.08 -4.96 -18.06
N LEU A 340 8.94 -5.63 -17.34
CA LEU A 340 8.79 -7.01 -16.89
C LEU A 340 8.74 -7.08 -15.36
N GLY A 341 8.00 -8.05 -14.85
CA GLY A 341 7.94 -8.35 -13.43
C GLY A 341 7.76 -9.84 -13.18
N VAL A 342 8.46 -10.36 -12.18
CA VAL A 342 8.36 -11.74 -11.69
C VAL A 342 7.83 -11.72 -10.27
N THR A 343 6.85 -12.58 -9.99
CA THR A 343 6.25 -12.71 -8.65
C THR A 343 6.12 -14.19 -8.28
N LEU A 344 6.51 -14.53 -7.05
CA LEU A 344 6.25 -15.81 -6.40
C LEU A 344 5.14 -15.65 -5.37
N SER A 345 4.17 -16.55 -5.36
CA SER A 345 3.00 -16.52 -4.48
C SER A 345 2.49 -17.91 -4.15
N SER A 346 1.36 -18.01 -3.44
CA SER A 346 0.83 -19.25 -2.90
C SER A 346 1.88 -19.92 -2.01
N PHE A 347 2.33 -19.14 -1.01
CA PHE A 347 3.27 -19.65 -0.01
C PHE A 347 2.59 -20.73 0.83
N ILE A 348 3.37 -21.74 1.17
CA ILE A 348 2.97 -22.87 2.00
C ILE A 348 3.45 -22.58 3.41
N ASP A 349 2.61 -22.79 4.38
CA ASP A 349 3.01 -22.79 5.80
C ASP A 349 3.84 -24.06 6.09
N ASP A 350 4.91 -23.93 6.88
CA ASP A 350 5.84 -25.05 7.19
C ASP A 350 5.13 -26.28 7.78
N GLU A 351 3.90 -26.11 8.32
CA GLU A 351 3.08 -27.21 8.84
C GLU A 351 2.49 -28.11 7.73
N GLU A 352 2.26 -27.62 6.50
CA GLU A 352 1.79 -28.44 5.39
C GLU A 352 2.91 -29.29 4.77
N THR A 353 4.17 -28.90 4.94
CA THR A 353 5.31 -29.64 4.35
C THR A 353 5.60 -30.93 5.11
N THR A 354 5.18 -31.06 6.36
CA THR A 354 5.34 -32.27 7.19
C THR A 354 4.23 -33.30 7.04
N ALA A 355 3.05 -32.90 6.53
CA ALA A 355 1.90 -33.80 6.37
C ALA A 355 2.00 -34.74 5.16
N ASP A 356 2.66 -34.31 4.08
CA ASP A 356 2.79 -35.12 2.86
C ASP A 356 3.93 -36.18 2.92
N GLN A 357 4.70 -36.25 4.00
CA GLN A 357 5.83 -37.16 4.15
C GLN A 357 5.49 -38.43 4.96
N LEU A 358 4.25 -38.64 5.40
CA LEU A 358 3.87 -39.73 6.27
C LEU A 358 3.00 -40.83 5.64
N GLU A 359 2.81 -40.85 4.33
CA GLU A 359 2.13 -41.98 3.64
C GLU A 359 3.04 -42.69 2.64
N LEU A 360 3.99 -43.46 3.13
CA LEU A 360 4.55 -44.61 2.40
C LEU A 360 5.28 -45.55 3.39
N GLN A 361 4.48 -46.27 4.16
CA GLN A 361 4.89 -47.56 4.73
C GLN A 361 3.76 -48.57 4.51
N ILE A 362 3.83 -49.28 3.40
CA ILE A 362 3.34 -50.68 3.26
C ILE A 362 4.41 -51.42 2.48
#